data_57de4b8a7eb9cd87f80245be30ba0c2e
#
_entry.id   57de4b8a7eb9cd87f80245be30ba0c2e
#
_cell.length_a   1.000
_cell.length_b   1.000
_cell.length_c   1.000
_cell.angle_alpha   90.00
_cell.angle_beta   90.00
_cell.angle_gamma   90.00
#
_symmetry.space_group_name_H-M   'P 1'
#
loop_
_entity.id
_entity.type
_entity.pdbx_description
1 polymer ?
#
loop_
_entity_poly.entity_id
_entity_poly.type
_entity_poly.pdbx_seq_one_letter_code
_entity_poly.pdbx_strand_id
1 'polypeptide(L)'
;EGASWTVDYYSQVLGGDEELSPFQPSQLATYQQYSCIRNYELKLQGSLSTSDDGATSVMSVTGSANLYPYLKPNVGDAFIADIGDGLAGQFTVTSVNKLTIFKETCFNINFELSRYVDAELIANIEQRVVRNGHFQKDYMLYGQYPVLTSTELNQRQSLESMESTLLTQWLTDCYSREYSTVLVPGQSYSTYDPSVVHAILTLYNVRDNPP
;
A
#
# COMPACT_ATOMS: atom_id res chain seq x y z
N GLU A 1 -17.46 -5.71 8.73
CA GLU A 1 -16.04 -5.66 8.30
C GLU A 1 -16.02 -5.66 6.78
N GLY A 2 -15.49 -4.57 6.18
CA GLY A 2 -15.43 -4.41 4.73
C GLY A 2 -14.30 -5.24 4.12
N ALA A 3 -14.45 -5.66 2.86
CA ALA A 3 -13.38 -6.30 2.11
C ALA A 3 -12.22 -5.32 1.88
N SER A 4 -10.99 -5.81 1.98
CA SER A 4 -9.80 -5.06 1.57
C SER A 4 -9.65 -5.10 0.05
N TRP A 5 -9.36 -3.95 -0.53
CA TRP A 5 -9.12 -3.79 -1.95
C TRP A 5 -7.79 -3.08 -2.17
N THR A 6 -6.86 -3.75 -2.80
CA THR A 6 -5.54 -3.19 -3.10
C THR A 6 -5.60 -2.40 -4.39
N VAL A 7 -5.17 -1.16 -4.34
CA VAL A 7 -5.27 -0.20 -5.46
C VAL A 7 -3.99 0.61 -5.61
N ASP A 8 -3.77 1.15 -6.79
CA ASP A 8 -2.79 2.21 -7.01
C ASP A 8 -3.52 3.55 -6.96
N TYR A 9 -3.22 4.35 -5.92
CA TYR A 9 -3.90 5.60 -5.64
C TYR A 9 -3.12 6.79 -6.18
N TYR A 10 -3.78 7.63 -6.97
CA TYR A 10 -3.22 8.82 -7.61
C TYR A 10 -3.85 10.07 -7.03
N SER A 11 -3.13 10.72 -6.13
CA SER A 11 -3.55 12.01 -5.58
C SER A 11 -3.07 13.14 -6.47
N GLN A 12 -3.94 14.11 -6.74
CA GLN A 12 -3.59 15.28 -7.52
C GLN A 12 -2.60 16.15 -6.74
N VAL A 13 -1.46 16.47 -7.34
CA VAL A 13 -0.52 17.46 -6.79
C VAL A 13 -1.03 18.84 -7.18
N LEU A 14 -1.80 19.43 -6.27
CA LEU A 14 -2.17 20.83 -6.38
C LEU A 14 -0.94 21.64 -6.01
N GLY A 15 -0.33 22.34 -6.97
CA GLY A 15 0.89 23.12 -6.80
C GLY A 15 0.81 24.01 -5.55
N GLY A 16 1.64 23.71 -4.57
CA GLY A 16 1.54 24.31 -3.24
C GLY A 16 2.23 25.65 -3.08
N ASP A 17 3.08 26.10 -4.02
CA ASP A 17 3.95 27.27 -3.82
C ASP A 17 4.00 28.26 -4.99
N GLU A 18 3.33 27.97 -6.08
CA GLU A 18 3.15 29.00 -7.11
C GLU A 18 1.68 29.38 -7.13
N GLU A 19 1.40 30.65 -7.02
CA GLU A 19 0.10 31.27 -7.22
C GLU A 19 -0.45 30.91 -8.61
N LEU A 20 -0.92 29.67 -8.76
CA LEU A 20 -1.74 29.29 -9.89
C LEU A 20 -3.01 30.13 -9.82
N SER A 21 -3.03 31.16 -10.62
CA SER A 21 -4.21 32.00 -10.77
C SER A 21 -5.45 31.08 -10.95
N PRO A 22 -6.49 31.22 -10.11
CA PRO A 22 -7.66 30.34 -10.15
C PRO A 22 -8.48 30.43 -11.45
N PHE A 23 -7.98 31.11 -12.47
CA PHE A 23 -8.75 31.49 -13.66
C PHE A 23 -8.28 30.92 -15.00
N GLN A 24 -7.43 29.87 -15.03
CA GLN A 24 -7.10 29.20 -16.30
C GLN A 24 -7.35 27.70 -16.27
N PRO A 25 -8.63 27.25 -16.31
CA PRO A 25 -8.97 25.83 -16.27
C PRO A 25 -8.48 25.04 -17.51
N SER A 26 -8.19 25.70 -18.61
CA SER A 26 -7.68 25.05 -19.83
C SER A 26 -6.21 24.63 -19.77
N GLN A 27 -5.41 25.21 -18.87
CA GLN A 27 -4.01 24.81 -18.68
C GLN A 27 -3.85 23.70 -17.63
N LEU A 28 -4.78 23.58 -16.71
CA LEU A 28 -4.74 22.57 -15.63
C LEU A 28 -4.75 21.13 -16.16
N ALA A 29 -5.50 20.84 -17.18
CA ALA A 29 -5.60 19.48 -17.72
C ALA A 29 -4.30 18.98 -18.37
N THR A 30 -3.48 19.91 -18.91
CA THR A 30 -2.22 19.58 -19.59
C THR A 30 -1.07 19.38 -18.61
N TYR A 31 -1.11 20.04 -17.44
CA TYR A 31 -0.07 19.99 -16.41
C TYR A 31 -0.46 19.25 -15.15
N GLN A 32 -1.54 18.46 -15.20
CA GLN A 32 -1.99 17.68 -14.05
C GLN A 32 -0.92 16.66 -13.66
N GLN A 33 -0.36 16.83 -12.48
CA GLN A 33 0.64 15.94 -11.90
C GLN A 33 0.02 15.12 -10.78
N TYR A 34 0.56 13.91 -10.57
CA TYR A 34 0.08 12.99 -9.56
C TYR A 34 1.18 12.57 -8.60
N SER A 35 0.80 12.39 -7.35
CA SER A 35 1.53 11.58 -6.38
C SER A 35 0.89 10.21 -6.36
N CYS A 36 1.63 9.19 -6.74
CA CYS A 36 1.13 7.81 -6.76
C CYS A 36 1.51 7.11 -5.44
N ILE A 37 0.55 6.39 -4.86
CA ILE A 37 0.79 5.46 -3.75
C ILE A 37 0.42 4.08 -4.24
N ARG A 38 1.44 3.24 -4.40
CA ARG A 38 1.31 1.85 -4.87
C ARG A 38 0.84 0.94 -3.75
N ASN A 39 0.05 -0.07 -4.13
CA ASN A 39 -0.45 -1.10 -3.22
C ASN A 39 -1.22 -0.53 -2.02
N TYR A 40 -1.91 0.60 -2.21
CA TYR A 40 -2.72 1.18 -1.15
C TYR A 40 -3.94 0.32 -0.89
N GLU A 41 -4.24 0.07 0.38
CA GLU A 41 -5.37 -0.76 0.79
C GLU A 41 -6.58 0.13 1.12
N LEU A 42 -7.68 -0.08 0.38
CA LEU A 42 -8.99 0.50 0.69
C LEU A 42 -9.84 -0.50 1.47
N LYS A 43 -10.62 -0.03 2.44
CA LYS A 43 -11.65 -0.86 3.10
C LYS A 43 -13.01 -0.52 2.53
N LEU A 44 -13.53 -1.36 1.65
CA LEU A 44 -14.84 -1.20 1.05
C LEU A 44 -15.93 -1.24 2.12
N GLN A 45 -16.88 -0.32 2.02
CA GLN A 45 -18.10 -0.32 2.81
C GLN A 45 -19.25 -0.89 1.99
N GLY A 46 -19.52 -2.18 2.16
CA GLY A 46 -20.58 -2.86 1.44
C GLY A 46 -20.16 -3.38 0.06
N SER A 47 -21.14 -3.73 -0.76
CA SER A 47 -20.94 -4.17 -2.14
C SER A 47 -20.84 -2.97 -3.09
N LEU A 48 -20.12 -3.16 -4.19
CA LEU A 48 -20.16 -2.22 -5.31
C LEU A 48 -21.56 -2.22 -5.93
N SER A 49 -22.10 -1.03 -6.15
CA SER A 49 -23.39 -0.88 -6.84
C SER A 49 -23.12 -0.75 -8.32
N THR A 50 -23.74 -1.63 -9.10
CA THR A 50 -23.70 -1.55 -10.56
C THR A 50 -25.07 -1.08 -11.05
N SER A 51 -25.10 0.01 -11.80
CA SER A 51 -26.30 0.45 -12.50
C SER A 51 -26.04 0.41 -14.01
N ASP A 52 -26.94 -0.29 -14.71
CA ASP A 52 -26.95 -0.29 -16.17
C ASP A 52 -27.97 0.77 -16.61
N ASP A 53 -27.49 1.82 -17.22
CA ASP A 53 -28.36 2.82 -17.83
C ASP A 53 -28.71 2.30 -19.24
N GLY A 54 -29.81 1.57 -19.32
CA GLY A 54 -30.24 0.83 -20.51
C GLY A 54 -30.35 1.66 -21.81
N ALA A 55 -30.08 2.96 -21.74
CA ALA A 55 -30.06 3.87 -22.89
C ALA A 55 -28.65 4.02 -23.51
N THR A 56 -27.56 3.84 -22.75
CA THR A 56 -26.21 4.15 -23.19
C THR A 56 -25.23 2.97 -23.15
N SER A 57 -25.64 1.79 -22.68
CA SER A 57 -24.78 0.61 -22.45
C SER A 57 -23.52 0.90 -21.62
N VAL A 58 -23.51 1.99 -20.85
CA VAL A 58 -22.42 2.34 -19.96
C VAL A 58 -22.73 1.79 -18.58
N MET A 59 -21.95 0.81 -18.16
CA MET A 59 -22.02 0.24 -16.83
C MET A 59 -21.41 1.23 -15.83
N SER A 60 -22.23 1.86 -15.02
CA SER A 60 -21.74 2.69 -13.90
C SER A 60 -21.52 1.81 -12.67
N VAL A 61 -20.30 1.82 -12.16
CA VAL A 61 -19.93 1.12 -10.92
C VAL A 61 -19.60 2.18 -9.88
N THR A 62 -20.35 2.17 -8.78
CA THR A 62 -20.14 3.11 -7.66
C THR A 62 -19.91 2.35 -6.36
N GLY A 63 -19.20 2.98 -5.44
CA GLY A 63 -18.95 2.40 -4.14
C GLY A 63 -18.48 3.41 -3.11
N SER A 64 -18.31 2.93 -1.88
CA SER A 64 -17.74 3.70 -0.80
C SER A 64 -16.66 2.90 -0.08
N ALA A 65 -15.61 3.59 0.38
CA ALA A 65 -14.52 2.98 1.10
C ALA A 65 -13.98 3.88 2.21
N ASN A 66 -13.44 3.24 3.25
CA ASN A 66 -12.66 3.91 4.27
C ASN A 66 -11.18 3.85 3.90
N LEU A 67 -10.51 4.96 4.10
CA LEU A 67 -9.07 5.11 3.91
C LEU A 67 -8.35 4.88 5.24
N TYR A 68 -7.16 4.29 5.16
CA TYR A 68 -6.24 4.29 6.29
C TYR A 68 -5.76 5.71 6.60
N PRO A 69 -5.39 6.00 7.85
CA PRO A 69 -4.74 7.24 8.22
C PRO A 69 -3.53 7.53 7.32
N TYR A 70 -3.08 8.79 7.31
CA TYR A 70 -1.91 9.30 6.56
C TYR A 70 -2.15 9.63 5.08
N LEU A 71 -3.28 9.29 4.51
CA LEU A 71 -3.70 9.79 3.20
C LEU A 71 -4.83 10.81 3.38
N LYS A 72 -4.63 12.01 2.84
CA LYS A 72 -5.67 13.04 2.74
C LYS A 72 -6.22 13.03 1.32
N PRO A 73 -7.39 12.43 1.10
CA PRO A 73 -7.99 12.38 -0.21
C PRO A 73 -8.57 13.74 -0.61
N ASN A 74 -8.63 14.00 -1.91
CA ASN A 74 -9.34 15.13 -2.49
C ASN A 74 -10.40 14.62 -3.47
N VAL A 75 -11.47 15.40 -3.64
CA VAL A 75 -12.43 15.15 -4.72
C VAL A 75 -11.71 15.32 -6.06
N GLY A 76 -11.89 14.34 -6.95
CA GLY A 76 -11.18 14.28 -8.23
C GLY A 76 -9.89 13.47 -8.20
N ASP A 77 -9.42 13.00 -7.04
CA ASP A 77 -8.36 11.99 -6.99
C ASP A 77 -8.82 10.72 -7.72
N ALA A 78 -7.88 9.97 -8.27
CA ALA A 78 -8.18 8.74 -8.98
C ALA A 78 -7.46 7.55 -8.35
N PHE A 79 -7.98 6.36 -8.56
CA PHE A 79 -7.28 5.13 -8.26
C PHE A 79 -7.57 4.06 -9.31
N ILE A 80 -6.60 3.18 -9.51
CA ILE A 80 -6.71 2.03 -10.40
C ILE A 80 -6.84 0.79 -9.54
N ALA A 81 -7.85 0.00 -9.84
CA ALA A 81 -8.14 -1.24 -9.12
C ALA A 81 -8.55 -2.35 -10.08
N ASP A 82 -8.23 -3.59 -9.72
CA ASP A 82 -8.74 -4.78 -10.38
C ASP A 82 -10.22 -4.95 -10.03
N ILE A 83 -11.05 -5.06 -11.05
CA ILE A 83 -12.50 -5.26 -10.91
C ILE A 83 -12.85 -6.76 -10.94
N GLY A 84 -11.92 -7.59 -11.33
CA GLY A 84 -12.08 -9.02 -11.59
C GLY A 84 -12.03 -9.35 -13.08
N ASP A 85 -11.92 -10.63 -13.37
CA ASP A 85 -11.84 -11.19 -14.74
C ASP A 85 -10.70 -10.62 -15.60
N GLY A 86 -9.63 -10.11 -14.96
CA GLY A 86 -8.49 -9.51 -15.64
C GLY A 86 -8.76 -8.09 -16.16
N LEU A 87 -9.84 -7.47 -15.73
CA LEU A 87 -10.18 -6.09 -16.05
C LEU A 87 -9.79 -5.16 -14.92
N ALA A 88 -9.11 -4.07 -15.25
CA ALA A 88 -8.83 -2.99 -14.32
C ALA A 88 -9.67 -1.75 -14.64
N GLY A 89 -10.14 -1.06 -13.62
CA GLY A 89 -10.89 0.18 -13.74
C GLY A 89 -10.15 1.36 -13.11
N GLN A 90 -10.28 2.52 -13.75
CA GLN A 90 -9.95 3.79 -13.13
C GLN A 90 -11.20 4.35 -12.46
N PHE A 91 -11.11 4.54 -11.17
CA PHE A 91 -12.16 5.14 -10.35
C PHE A 91 -11.78 6.56 -9.97
N THR A 92 -12.78 7.42 -9.89
CA THR A 92 -12.60 8.81 -9.45
C THR A 92 -13.34 9.04 -8.13
N VAL A 93 -12.69 9.71 -7.20
CA VAL A 93 -13.28 10.10 -5.92
C VAL A 93 -14.28 11.23 -6.13
N THR A 94 -15.55 10.96 -5.81
CA THR A 94 -16.66 11.91 -6.01
C THR A 94 -16.98 12.71 -4.74
N SER A 95 -16.77 12.13 -3.56
CA SER A 95 -16.94 12.82 -2.29
C SER A 95 -15.98 12.31 -1.23
N VAL A 96 -15.69 13.19 -0.27
CA VAL A 96 -14.77 12.92 0.83
C VAL A 96 -15.43 13.34 2.14
N ASN A 97 -15.54 12.40 3.07
CA ASN A 97 -16.11 12.66 4.40
C ASN A 97 -15.05 12.34 5.47
N LYS A 98 -14.80 13.29 6.36
CA LYS A 98 -13.89 13.08 7.48
C LYS A 98 -14.57 12.31 8.59
N LEU A 99 -13.99 11.19 9.00
CA LEU A 99 -14.42 10.43 10.17
C LEU A 99 -13.70 10.96 11.41
N THR A 100 -14.45 11.55 12.34
CA THR A 100 -13.89 12.22 13.54
C THR A 100 -13.76 11.33 14.76
N ILE A 101 -14.06 10.04 14.67
CA ILE A 101 -14.23 9.14 15.82
C ILE A 101 -12.87 8.72 16.43
N PHE A 102 -11.78 8.85 15.68
CA PHE A 102 -10.47 8.34 16.10
C PHE A 102 -9.45 9.46 16.33
N LYS A 103 -8.46 9.18 17.15
CA LYS A 103 -7.33 10.06 17.42
C LYS A 103 -6.57 10.43 16.12
N GLU A 104 -6.55 9.50 15.17
CA GLU A 104 -6.02 9.71 13.84
C GLU A 104 -7.15 10.06 12.86
N THR A 105 -6.86 10.95 11.92
CA THR A 105 -7.84 11.38 10.94
C THR A 105 -8.02 10.30 9.89
N CYS A 106 -9.16 9.64 9.89
CA CYS A 106 -9.61 8.73 8.84
C CYS A 106 -10.62 9.42 7.93
N PHE A 107 -10.67 8.99 6.69
CA PHE A 107 -11.61 9.51 5.70
C PHE A 107 -12.44 8.37 5.11
N ASN A 108 -13.68 8.69 4.81
CA ASN A 108 -14.55 7.89 3.97
C ASN A 108 -14.66 8.58 2.62
N ILE A 109 -14.54 7.83 1.55
CA ILE A 109 -14.69 8.31 0.18
C ILE A 109 -15.83 7.59 -0.52
N ASN A 110 -16.57 8.32 -1.37
CA ASN A 110 -17.39 7.73 -2.41
C ASN A 110 -16.65 7.86 -3.74
N PHE A 111 -16.80 6.88 -4.57
CA PHE A 111 -16.12 6.80 -5.86
C PHE A 111 -17.01 6.19 -6.94
N GLU A 112 -16.68 6.50 -8.18
CA GLU A 112 -17.34 5.95 -9.36
C GLU A 112 -16.32 5.51 -10.41
N LEU A 113 -16.67 4.49 -11.19
CA LEU A 113 -15.89 4.04 -12.32
C LEU A 113 -15.94 5.08 -13.44
N SER A 114 -14.79 5.64 -13.77
CA SER A 114 -14.67 6.63 -14.84
C SER A 114 -14.44 5.97 -16.19
N ARG A 115 -13.61 4.93 -16.22
CA ARG A 115 -13.30 4.17 -17.45
C ARG A 115 -12.55 2.88 -17.14
N TYR A 116 -12.57 1.96 -18.10
CA TYR A 116 -11.66 0.81 -18.06
C TYR A 116 -10.24 1.21 -18.42
N VAL A 117 -9.29 0.51 -17.82
CA VAL A 117 -7.86 0.82 -17.97
C VAL A 117 -7.28 0.00 -19.10
N ASP A 118 -6.56 0.67 -19.98
CA ASP A 118 -5.74 0.08 -21.02
C ASP A 118 -4.26 0.48 -20.84
N ALA A 119 -3.36 -0.13 -21.61
CA ALA A 119 -1.93 0.12 -21.52
C ALA A 119 -1.54 1.57 -21.85
N GLU A 120 -2.26 2.21 -22.77
CA GLU A 120 -2.03 3.60 -23.17
C GLU A 120 -2.40 4.56 -22.03
N LEU A 121 -3.51 4.30 -21.35
CA LEU A 121 -3.94 5.08 -20.21
C LEU A 121 -2.93 4.99 -19.06
N ILE A 122 -2.45 3.78 -18.74
CA ILE A 122 -1.42 3.60 -17.71
C ILE A 122 -0.18 4.41 -18.06
N ALA A 123 0.32 4.30 -19.29
CA ALA A 123 1.50 5.03 -19.73
C ALA A 123 1.31 6.56 -19.61
N ASN A 124 0.13 7.05 -19.98
CA ASN A 124 -0.20 8.48 -19.85
C ASN A 124 -0.25 8.98 -18.41
N ILE A 125 -0.80 8.17 -17.50
CA ILE A 125 -0.84 8.52 -16.07
C ILE A 125 0.57 8.46 -15.48
N GLU A 126 1.34 7.41 -15.77
CA GLU A 126 2.70 7.23 -15.27
C GLU A 126 3.65 8.37 -15.67
N GLN A 127 3.52 8.90 -16.87
CA GLN A 127 4.31 10.07 -17.31
C GLN A 127 4.03 11.34 -16.49
N ARG A 128 2.90 11.40 -15.80
CA ARG A 128 2.49 12.55 -14.97
C ARG A 128 2.75 12.34 -13.49
N VAL A 129 3.28 11.19 -13.11
CA VAL A 129 3.60 10.87 -11.71
C VAL A 129 4.92 11.53 -11.33
N VAL A 130 4.88 12.46 -10.38
CA VAL A 130 6.06 13.18 -9.86
C VAL A 130 6.59 12.59 -8.56
N ARG A 131 5.76 11.83 -7.84
CA ARG A 131 6.15 11.16 -6.60
C ARG A 131 5.57 9.75 -6.59
N ASN A 132 6.42 8.77 -6.27
CA ASN A 132 6.03 7.39 -6.04
C ASN A 132 6.23 7.02 -4.58
N GLY A 133 5.18 6.55 -3.95
CA GLY A 133 5.18 5.97 -2.61
C GLY A 133 4.68 4.53 -2.66
N HIS A 134 5.07 3.74 -1.69
CA HIS A 134 4.63 2.35 -1.52
C HIS A 134 4.01 2.20 -0.14
N PHE A 135 2.75 1.77 -0.11
CA PHE A 135 2.04 1.59 1.16
C PHE A 135 2.52 0.32 1.86
N GLN A 136 2.87 0.44 3.12
CA GLN A 136 3.34 -0.63 3.97
C GLN A 136 2.55 -0.61 5.29
N LYS A 137 1.55 -1.47 5.39
CA LYS A 137 0.62 -1.52 6.52
C LYS A 137 1.32 -1.78 7.87
N ASP A 138 2.39 -2.58 7.85
CA ASP A 138 3.12 -2.97 9.05
C ASP A 138 3.69 -1.76 9.81
N TYR A 139 4.07 -0.71 9.09
CA TYR A 139 4.58 0.52 9.70
C TYR A 139 3.55 1.23 10.59
N MET A 140 2.26 1.08 10.28
CA MET A 140 1.19 1.64 11.11
C MET A 140 1.12 0.99 12.48
N LEU A 141 1.48 -0.30 12.59
CA LEU A 141 1.49 -1.01 13.86
C LEU A 141 2.51 -0.43 14.83
N TYR A 142 3.58 0.15 14.30
CA TYR A 142 4.64 0.80 15.10
C TYR A 142 4.46 2.33 15.19
N GLY A 143 3.32 2.87 14.76
CA GLY A 143 3.05 4.31 14.78
C GLY A 143 3.93 5.11 13.81
N GLN A 144 4.49 4.46 12.79
CA GLN A 144 5.33 5.07 11.77
C GLN A 144 4.50 5.44 10.54
N TYR A 145 5.06 6.32 9.70
CA TYR A 145 4.42 6.71 8.44
C TYR A 145 4.44 5.55 7.43
N PRO A 146 3.28 5.09 6.95
CA PRO A 146 3.19 3.83 6.18
C PRO A 146 3.50 3.97 4.69
N VAL A 147 3.80 5.16 4.19
CA VAL A 147 4.11 5.36 2.77
C VAL A 147 5.60 5.57 2.62
N LEU A 148 6.28 4.58 2.05
CA LEU A 148 7.72 4.59 1.83
C LEU A 148 8.04 5.07 0.42
N THR A 149 9.13 5.79 0.27
CA THR A 149 9.73 6.06 -1.04
C THR A 149 10.32 4.77 -1.63
N SER A 150 10.55 4.74 -2.94
CA SER A 150 11.18 3.59 -3.60
C SER A 150 12.57 3.29 -3.03
N THR A 151 13.31 4.32 -2.60
CA THR A 151 14.63 4.15 -1.97
C THR A 151 14.52 3.47 -0.61
N GLU A 152 13.59 3.91 0.23
CA GLU A 152 13.34 3.32 1.55
C GLU A 152 12.85 1.87 1.43
N LEU A 153 11.97 1.61 0.45
CA LEU A 153 11.51 0.24 0.17
C LEU A 153 12.66 -0.68 -0.24
N ASN A 154 13.54 -0.23 -1.12
CA ASN A 154 14.72 -1.00 -1.54
C ASN A 154 15.68 -1.25 -0.38
N GLN A 155 15.89 -0.26 0.49
CA GLN A 155 16.69 -0.43 1.71
C GLN A 155 16.09 -1.47 2.65
N ARG A 156 14.77 -1.43 2.88
CA ARG A 156 14.06 -2.43 3.67
C ARG A 156 14.24 -3.82 3.10
N GLN A 157 13.99 -4.02 1.81
CA GLN A 157 14.16 -5.32 1.15
C GLN A 157 15.59 -5.84 1.25
N SER A 158 16.57 -4.95 1.17
CA SER A 158 17.99 -5.27 1.35
C SER A 158 18.27 -5.77 2.77
N LEU A 159 17.73 -5.09 3.78
CA LEU A 159 17.85 -5.48 5.19
C LEU A 159 17.17 -6.82 5.46
N GLU A 160 15.96 -7.04 4.96
CA GLU A 160 15.24 -8.31 5.08
C GLU A 160 16.01 -9.48 4.43
N SER A 161 16.64 -9.22 3.28
CA SER A 161 17.51 -10.20 2.61
C SER A 161 18.75 -10.53 3.43
N MET A 162 19.41 -9.52 4.03
CA MET A 162 20.56 -9.72 4.92
C MET A 162 20.16 -10.50 6.19
N GLU A 163 19.05 -10.14 6.80
CA GLU A 163 18.51 -10.85 7.97
C GLU A 163 18.22 -12.33 7.64
N SER A 164 17.56 -12.59 6.53
CA SER A 164 17.27 -13.96 6.07
C SER A 164 18.55 -14.76 5.83
N THR A 165 19.58 -14.13 5.27
CA THR A 165 20.89 -14.75 5.02
C THR A 165 21.58 -15.08 6.35
N LEU A 166 21.62 -14.15 7.30
CA LEU A 166 22.18 -14.35 8.63
C LEU A 166 21.46 -15.48 9.37
N LEU A 167 20.13 -15.46 9.40
CA LEU A 167 19.35 -16.51 10.04
C LEU A 167 19.62 -17.89 9.43
N THR A 168 19.70 -17.96 8.09
CA THR A 168 19.99 -19.21 7.38
C THR A 168 21.40 -19.70 7.73
N GLN A 169 22.41 -18.82 7.73
CA GLN A 169 23.77 -19.16 8.09
C GLN A 169 23.86 -19.65 9.55
N TRP A 170 23.24 -18.93 10.48
CA TRP A 170 23.21 -19.32 11.88
C TRP A 170 22.54 -20.67 12.11
N LEU A 171 21.41 -20.91 11.43
CA LEU A 171 20.74 -22.21 11.50
C LEU A 171 21.62 -23.32 10.93
N THR A 172 22.33 -23.04 9.83
CA THR A 172 23.21 -24.03 9.21
C THR A 172 24.40 -24.37 10.11
N ASP A 173 25.01 -23.35 10.72
CA ASP A 173 26.23 -23.52 11.52
C ASP A 173 25.96 -24.02 12.94
N CYS A 174 24.79 -23.68 13.51
CA CYS A 174 24.47 -23.94 14.91
C CYS A 174 23.44 -25.04 15.13
N TYR A 175 22.63 -25.41 14.09
CA TYR A 175 21.58 -26.40 14.26
C TYR A 175 22.13 -27.83 14.22
N SER A 176 21.92 -28.58 15.28
CA SER A 176 22.21 -30.01 15.35
C SER A 176 20.95 -30.85 15.08
N ARG A 177 20.98 -31.63 14.01
CA ARG A 177 19.89 -32.58 13.70
C ARG A 177 19.79 -33.71 14.72
N GLU A 178 20.90 -34.12 15.31
CA GLU A 178 20.96 -35.20 16.30
C GLU A 178 20.21 -34.84 17.57
N TYR A 179 20.40 -33.60 18.05
CA TYR A 179 19.78 -33.10 19.27
C TYR A 179 18.51 -32.27 19.00
N SER A 180 18.16 -32.04 17.74
CA SER A 180 17.03 -31.20 17.32
C SER A 180 17.01 -29.82 18.01
N THR A 181 18.20 -29.24 18.19
CA THR A 181 18.38 -27.98 18.92
C THR A 181 19.52 -27.15 18.30
N VAL A 182 19.64 -25.91 18.74
CA VAL A 182 20.73 -25.00 18.35
C VAL A 182 21.85 -25.11 19.37
N LEU A 183 23.06 -25.34 18.93
CA LEU A 183 24.28 -25.46 19.74
C LEU A 183 25.18 -24.25 19.55
N VAL A 184 26.03 -23.97 20.52
CA VAL A 184 27.03 -22.90 20.43
C VAL A 184 28.13 -23.31 19.46
N PRO A 185 28.44 -22.50 18.42
CA PRO A 185 29.50 -22.82 17.45
C PRO A 185 30.86 -22.98 18.14
N GLY A 186 31.62 -23.99 17.73
CA GLY A 186 32.99 -24.23 18.24
C GLY A 186 33.06 -24.83 19.62
N GLN A 187 31.95 -25.10 20.28
CA GLN A 187 31.88 -25.80 21.55
C GLN A 187 31.57 -27.28 21.36
N SER A 188 31.73 -28.08 22.40
CA SER A 188 31.33 -29.50 22.39
C SER A 188 29.82 -29.61 22.14
N TYR A 189 29.38 -30.68 21.48
CA TYR A 189 27.96 -30.92 21.15
C TYR A 189 26.98 -30.99 22.33
N SER A 190 27.49 -30.93 23.54
CA SER A 190 26.68 -30.86 24.76
C SER A 190 26.43 -29.45 25.27
N THR A 191 27.02 -28.43 24.65
CA THR A 191 26.88 -27.07 25.10
C THR A 191 25.69 -26.40 24.42
N TYR A 192 24.68 -26.13 25.22
CA TYR A 192 23.46 -25.45 24.82
C TYR A 192 23.46 -24.04 25.42
N ASP A 193 23.23 -23.02 24.55
CA ASP A 193 23.06 -21.66 25.02
C ASP A 193 21.58 -21.23 24.84
N PRO A 194 20.82 -21.14 25.95
CA PRO A 194 19.41 -20.77 25.90
C PRO A 194 19.20 -19.34 25.38
N SER A 195 20.16 -18.43 25.55
CA SER A 195 20.06 -17.05 25.09
C SER A 195 20.16 -16.95 23.57
N VAL A 196 21.07 -17.72 22.98
CA VAL A 196 21.21 -17.81 21.51
C VAL A 196 19.96 -18.42 20.89
N VAL A 197 19.44 -19.52 21.47
CA VAL A 197 18.21 -20.16 20.99
C VAL A 197 17.03 -19.19 21.09
N HIS A 198 16.91 -18.49 22.21
CA HIS A 198 15.83 -17.52 22.42
C HIS A 198 15.91 -16.38 21.40
N ALA A 199 17.10 -15.84 21.16
CA ALA A 199 17.31 -14.78 20.15
C ALA A 199 16.93 -15.25 18.75
N ILE A 200 17.35 -16.45 18.33
CA ILE A 200 17.01 -17.01 17.01
C ILE A 200 15.51 -17.23 16.88
N LEU A 201 14.86 -17.81 17.89
CA LEU A 201 13.41 -18.05 17.90
C LEU A 201 12.63 -16.73 17.90
N THR A 202 13.11 -15.71 18.60
CA THR A 202 12.49 -14.39 18.61
C THR A 202 12.56 -13.75 17.22
N LEU A 203 13.73 -13.77 16.57
CA LEU A 203 13.89 -13.26 15.20
C LEU A 203 13.03 -14.02 14.19
N TYR A 204 12.96 -15.33 14.30
CA TYR A 204 12.12 -16.18 13.45
C TYR A 204 10.64 -15.84 13.62
N ASN A 205 10.17 -15.74 14.87
CA ASN A 205 8.77 -15.43 15.17
C ASN A 205 8.37 -14.01 14.70
N VAL A 206 9.26 -13.03 14.84
CA VAL A 206 9.03 -11.66 14.36
C VAL A 206 8.90 -11.64 12.83
N ARG A 207 9.71 -12.44 12.13
CA ARG A 207 9.65 -12.52 10.67
C ARG A 207 8.35 -13.16 10.17
N ASP A 208 7.94 -14.28 10.76
CA ASP A 208 6.80 -15.06 10.26
C ASP A 208 5.45 -14.62 10.88
N ASN A 209 5.49 -13.94 12.01
CA ASN A 209 4.33 -13.38 12.71
C ASN A 209 4.66 -11.95 13.20
N PRO A 210 4.71 -10.97 12.30
CA PRO A 210 4.90 -9.58 12.73
C PRO A 210 3.76 -9.16 13.67
N PRO A 211 4.07 -8.41 14.75
CA PRO A 211 3.11 -8.01 15.76
C PRO A 211 2.00 -7.12 15.25
#